data_67da691fb547aef4ded60270837a9109
#
_entry.id   67da691fb547aef4ded60270837a9109
#
_cell.length_a   1.000
_cell.length_b   1.000
_cell.length_c   1.000
_cell.angle_alpha   90.00
_cell.angle_beta   90.00
_cell.angle_gamma   90.00
#
_symmetry.space_group_name_H-M   'P 1'
#
loop_
_entity.id
_entity.type
_entity.pdbx_description
1 polymer ?
#
loop_
_entity_poly.entity_id
_entity_poly.type
_entity_poly.pdbx_seq_one_letter_code
_entity_poly.pdbx_strand_id
1 'polypeptide(L)'
;MKVLFIAIGIIIAAALLAALRVFFGLGHPGNAAPYALRRQPRRENSPLRGKTILCLGSSISSGFSSGGVSFLDYLGRIDGCRIIQETVSATTLADRGHYSYLKRLRRRMARMGQPPDYFICQLSTNDATFRSVPGKISRSRRPEDFDVSTTVGGIEAVLATVREAWDCPVIFYTAARYDNPRYHKLVNLLVELREKWDFTLLDLWHDTAFNALSPEERALYMNDAIHPTRAGYLRWWLPQFERVLAETPVTAKNK
;
A
#
# COMPACT_ATOMS: atom_id res chain seq x y z
N MET A 1 -3.68 47.06 19.69
CA MET A 1 -3.61 46.39 18.39
C MET A 1 -2.51 45.33 18.31
N LYS A 2 -1.21 45.62 18.59
CA LYS A 2 -0.12 44.59 18.47
C LYS A 2 -0.36 43.34 19.30
N VAL A 3 -0.82 43.45 20.57
CA VAL A 3 -1.10 42.29 21.44
C VAL A 3 -2.21 41.40 20.89
N LEU A 4 -3.24 41.98 20.30
CA LEU A 4 -4.35 41.24 19.69
C LEU A 4 -3.87 40.45 18.46
N PHE A 5 -3.02 41.03 17.60
CA PHE A 5 -2.45 40.31 16.43
C PHE A 5 -1.53 39.17 16.87
N ILE A 6 -0.74 39.34 17.94
CA ILE A 6 0.10 38.27 18.48
C ILE A 6 -0.76 37.13 19.03
N ALA A 7 -1.81 37.43 19.79
CA ALA A 7 -2.73 36.42 20.33
C ALA A 7 -3.44 35.62 19.23
N ILE A 8 -3.93 36.30 18.20
CA ILE A 8 -4.54 35.65 17.02
C ILE A 8 -3.52 34.76 16.30
N GLY A 9 -2.29 35.22 16.10
CA GLY A 9 -1.21 34.44 15.49
C GLY A 9 -0.91 33.15 16.25
N ILE A 10 -0.85 33.22 17.60
CA ILE A 10 -0.63 32.05 18.47
C ILE A 10 -1.79 31.04 18.34
N ILE A 11 -3.04 31.51 18.33
CA ILE A 11 -4.22 30.67 18.22
C ILE A 11 -4.23 29.94 16.86
N ILE A 12 -3.94 30.64 15.77
CA ILE A 12 -3.86 30.05 14.42
C ILE A 12 -2.74 29.01 14.36
N ALA A 13 -1.56 29.31 14.89
CA ALA A 13 -0.45 28.37 14.92
C ALA A 13 -0.77 27.11 15.75
N ALA A 14 -1.42 27.27 16.90
CA ALA A 14 -1.86 26.14 17.73
C ALA A 14 -2.91 25.27 17.02
N ALA A 15 -3.88 25.89 16.35
CA ALA A 15 -4.89 25.20 15.57
C ALA A 15 -4.28 24.43 14.38
N LEU A 16 -3.31 25.03 13.68
CA LEU A 16 -2.58 24.40 12.59
C LEU A 16 -1.76 23.19 13.09
N LEU A 17 -1.07 23.35 14.21
CA LEU A 17 -0.31 22.25 14.83
C LEU A 17 -1.23 21.11 15.30
N ALA A 18 -2.40 21.41 15.83
CA ALA A 18 -3.39 20.41 16.21
C ALA A 18 -3.92 19.67 14.97
N ALA A 19 -4.25 20.39 13.89
CA ALA A 19 -4.70 19.80 12.63
C ALA A 19 -3.62 18.90 12.01
N LEU A 20 -2.36 19.33 11.99
CA LEU A 20 -1.23 18.53 11.52
C LEU A 20 -1.02 17.26 12.37
N ARG A 21 -1.16 17.37 13.70
CA ARG A 21 -1.08 16.19 14.57
C ARG A 21 -2.13 15.15 14.24
N VAL A 22 -3.39 15.56 14.06
CA VAL A 22 -4.48 14.67 13.66
C VAL A 22 -4.18 14.06 12.28
N PHE A 23 -3.78 14.86 11.32
CA PHE A 23 -3.50 14.43 9.95
C PHE A 23 -2.38 13.37 9.89
N PHE A 24 -1.30 13.55 10.66
CA PHE A 24 -0.20 12.58 10.74
C PHE A 24 -0.40 11.49 11.79
N GLY A 25 -1.56 11.42 12.45
CA GLY A 25 -1.85 10.43 13.49
C GLY A 25 -1.01 10.58 14.76
N LEU A 26 -0.43 11.77 15.00
CA LEU A 26 0.38 12.03 16.18
C LEU A 26 -0.50 12.11 17.43
N GLY A 27 -0.24 11.22 18.40
CA GLY A 27 -1.06 11.12 19.62
C GLY A 27 -2.29 10.21 19.47
N HIS A 28 -2.50 9.61 18.29
CA HIS A 28 -3.57 8.63 18.11
C HIS A 28 -3.32 7.39 18.98
N PRO A 29 -4.34 6.88 19.74
CA PRO A 29 -4.18 5.68 20.59
C PRO A 29 -3.63 4.47 19.85
N GLY A 30 -4.04 4.26 18.60
CA GLY A 30 -3.54 3.19 17.74
C GLY A 30 -2.07 3.32 17.33
N ASN A 31 -1.44 4.49 17.55
CA ASN A 31 -0.02 4.72 17.32
C ASN A 31 0.82 4.69 18.60
N ALA A 32 0.20 4.32 19.73
CA ALA A 32 0.84 4.30 21.05
C ALA A 32 1.95 3.23 21.16
N ALA A 33 2.71 3.31 22.25
CA ALA A 33 3.88 2.50 22.52
C ALA A 33 3.68 0.96 22.41
N PRO A 34 2.53 0.35 22.80
CA PRO A 34 2.33 -1.10 22.64
C PRO A 34 2.43 -1.57 21.17
N TYR A 35 2.09 -0.71 20.22
CA TYR A 35 2.13 -1.00 18.78
C TYR A 35 3.43 -0.56 18.11
N ALA A 36 4.38 -0.02 18.87
CA ALA A 36 5.66 0.40 18.30
C ALA A 36 6.44 -0.78 17.73
N LEU A 37 6.98 -0.63 16.52
CA LEU A 37 7.71 -1.66 15.79
C LEU A 37 8.82 -2.32 16.65
N ARG A 38 9.59 -1.51 17.39
CA ARG A 38 10.69 -1.99 18.24
C ARG A 38 10.25 -2.93 19.37
N ARG A 39 8.96 -2.90 19.78
CA ARG A 39 8.40 -3.73 20.84
C ARG A 39 7.87 -5.07 20.33
N GLN A 40 7.76 -5.25 19.02
CA GLN A 40 7.25 -6.50 18.48
C GLN A 40 8.34 -7.57 18.51
N PRO A 41 8.03 -8.76 19.06
CA PRO A 41 8.97 -9.88 19.08
C PRO A 41 9.19 -10.42 17.66
N ARG A 42 10.33 -11.05 17.43
CA ARG A 42 10.58 -11.82 16.21
C ARG A 42 9.95 -13.20 16.35
N ARG A 43 9.39 -13.68 15.24
CA ARG A 43 8.91 -15.06 15.10
C ARG A 43 10.04 -15.89 14.50
N GLU A 44 10.67 -16.74 15.31
CA GLU A 44 11.86 -17.49 14.89
C GLU A 44 11.59 -18.45 13.73
N ASN A 45 10.45 -19.12 13.74
CA ASN A 45 10.06 -20.13 12.74
C ASN A 45 9.09 -19.59 11.68
N SER A 46 9.20 -18.30 11.29
CA SER A 46 8.36 -17.77 10.20
C SER A 46 8.77 -18.39 8.85
N PRO A 47 7.81 -18.88 8.06
CA PRO A 47 8.07 -19.38 6.71
C PRO A 47 8.53 -18.26 5.74
N LEU A 48 8.34 -17.01 6.14
CA LEU A 48 8.71 -15.82 5.36
C LEU A 48 10.11 -15.32 5.67
N ARG A 49 10.81 -15.91 6.65
CA ARG A 49 12.15 -15.48 7.06
C ARG A 49 13.12 -15.49 5.90
N GLY A 50 13.85 -14.39 5.72
CA GLY A 50 14.86 -14.23 4.65
C GLY A 50 14.27 -13.96 3.28
N LYS A 51 12.95 -14.05 3.09
CA LYS A 51 12.31 -13.69 1.83
C LYS A 51 12.44 -12.21 1.53
N THR A 52 12.76 -11.87 0.30
CA THR A 52 12.82 -10.49 -0.18
C THR A 52 11.49 -10.08 -0.78
N ILE A 53 10.88 -9.06 -0.22
CA ILE A 53 9.59 -8.50 -0.68
C ILE A 53 9.84 -7.10 -1.21
N LEU A 54 9.52 -6.85 -2.48
CA LEU A 54 9.45 -5.49 -3.02
C LEU A 54 7.99 -5.05 -3.04
N CYS A 55 7.69 -3.92 -2.41
CA CYS A 55 6.37 -3.32 -2.44
C CYS A 55 6.36 -2.00 -3.20
N LEU A 56 5.49 -1.92 -4.20
CA LEU A 56 5.16 -0.72 -4.95
C LEU A 56 3.82 -0.17 -4.45
N GLY A 57 3.82 1.04 -3.89
CA GLY A 57 2.62 1.56 -3.25
C GLY A 57 2.59 3.06 -3.02
N SER A 58 1.60 3.50 -2.27
CA SER A 58 1.42 4.91 -1.89
C SER A 58 1.33 5.09 -0.37
N SER A 59 0.49 6.00 0.12
CA SER A 59 0.41 6.37 1.53
C SER A 59 0.08 5.21 2.47
N ILE A 60 -0.79 4.28 2.06
CA ILE A 60 -1.10 3.08 2.87
C ILE A 60 0.15 2.22 3.02
N SER A 61 0.86 1.93 1.93
CA SER A 61 2.08 1.12 1.99
C SER A 61 3.23 1.81 2.73
N SER A 62 3.25 3.16 2.74
CA SER A 62 4.29 3.94 3.43
C SER A 62 4.04 4.16 4.92
N GLY A 63 2.87 3.78 5.44
CA GLY A 63 2.51 4.04 6.83
C GLY A 63 2.29 5.53 7.13
N PHE A 64 1.66 6.28 6.23
CA PHE A 64 1.54 7.74 6.30
C PHE A 64 1.03 8.27 7.65
N SER A 65 -0.07 7.73 8.19
CA SER A 65 -0.67 8.17 9.46
C SER A 65 -0.20 7.37 10.68
N SER A 66 0.86 6.57 10.54
CA SER A 66 1.39 5.69 11.58
C SER A 66 2.86 5.96 11.89
N GLY A 67 3.36 7.15 11.48
CA GLY A 67 4.76 7.54 11.66
C GLY A 67 5.71 6.75 10.78
N GLY A 68 5.31 6.43 9.55
CA GLY A 68 6.13 5.70 8.58
C GLY A 68 6.24 4.20 8.85
N VAL A 69 5.35 3.63 9.67
CA VAL A 69 5.33 2.19 9.99
C VAL A 69 4.09 1.56 9.35
N SER A 70 4.27 0.65 8.41
CA SER A 70 3.19 -0.09 7.75
C SER A 70 3.26 -1.60 8.05
N PHE A 71 2.37 -2.39 7.45
CA PHE A 71 2.43 -3.85 7.52
C PHE A 71 3.77 -4.40 7.00
N LEU A 72 4.42 -3.71 6.06
CA LEU A 72 5.73 -4.09 5.52
C LEU A 72 6.82 -4.09 6.59
N ASP A 73 6.82 -3.06 7.44
CA ASP A 73 7.78 -2.94 8.53
C ASP A 73 7.58 -4.05 9.56
N TYR A 74 6.33 -4.42 9.82
CA TYR A 74 6.00 -5.56 10.70
C TYR A 74 6.42 -6.90 10.09
N LEU A 75 6.21 -7.15 8.79
CA LEU A 75 6.75 -8.32 8.09
C LEU A 75 8.28 -8.39 8.23
N GLY A 76 8.96 -7.26 8.07
CA GLY A 76 10.40 -7.20 8.28
C GLY A 76 10.81 -7.48 9.73
N ARG A 77 10.11 -6.91 10.70
CA ARG A 77 10.45 -7.01 12.12
C ARG A 77 10.08 -8.35 12.72
N ILE A 78 8.86 -8.84 12.44
CA ILE A 78 8.29 -10.04 13.07
C ILE A 78 8.73 -11.29 12.31
N ASP A 79 8.59 -11.29 10.99
CA ASP A 79 8.84 -12.47 10.16
C ASP A 79 10.26 -12.55 9.62
N GLY A 80 11.03 -11.47 9.73
CA GLY A 80 12.41 -11.44 9.25
C GLY A 80 12.52 -11.35 7.73
N CYS A 81 11.52 -10.79 7.06
CA CYS A 81 11.57 -10.48 5.64
C CYS A 81 12.57 -9.36 5.35
N ARG A 82 13.20 -9.41 4.19
CA ARG A 82 13.92 -8.27 3.61
C ARG A 82 12.94 -7.42 2.82
N ILE A 83 12.64 -6.23 3.32
CA ILE A 83 11.66 -5.34 2.69
C ILE A 83 12.36 -4.29 1.82
N ILE A 84 11.89 -4.15 0.58
CA ILE A 84 12.28 -3.09 -0.35
C ILE A 84 11.02 -2.27 -0.63
N GLN A 85 11.00 -1.04 -0.13
CA GLN A 85 9.84 -0.16 -0.26
C GLN A 85 10.04 0.84 -1.41
N GLU A 86 9.16 0.79 -2.39
CA GLU A 86 8.92 1.82 -3.40
C GLU A 86 7.55 2.45 -3.15
N THR A 87 7.42 3.10 -1.99
CA THR A 87 6.16 3.63 -1.48
C THR A 87 6.26 5.14 -1.32
N VAL A 88 5.45 5.87 -2.08
CA VAL A 88 5.42 7.35 -2.06
C VAL A 88 3.97 7.81 -1.98
N SER A 89 3.64 8.55 -0.92
CA SER A 89 2.29 9.10 -0.71
C SER A 89 1.87 9.99 -1.89
N ALA A 90 0.55 10.06 -2.12
CA ALA A 90 -0.07 10.86 -3.18
C ALA A 90 0.36 10.48 -4.62
N THR A 91 0.83 9.25 -4.86
CA THR A 91 1.18 8.76 -6.20
C THR A 91 0.15 7.81 -6.77
N THR A 92 0.12 7.68 -8.10
CA THR A 92 -0.91 6.97 -8.87
C THR A 92 -0.33 5.84 -9.71
N LEU A 93 -1.17 4.84 -10.03
CA LEU A 93 -0.93 3.83 -11.05
C LEU A 93 -0.99 4.45 -12.46
N ALA A 94 -1.98 5.31 -12.72
CA ALA A 94 -1.97 6.14 -13.91
C ALA A 94 -0.65 6.94 -13.96
N ASP A 95 0.07 6.89 -15.08
CA ASP A 95 1.42 7.48 -15.22
C ASP A 95 1.36 9.01 -15.28
N ARG A 96 1.07 9.61 -14.14
CA ARG A 96 1.03 11.06 -13.93
C ARG A 96 2.24 11.51 -13.13
N GLY A 97 2.94 12.50 -13.62
CA GLY A 97 4.09 13.13 -12.93
C GLY A 97 5.32 12.22 -12.81
N HIS A 98 6.30 12.69 -12.05
CA HIS A 98 7.63 12.06 -11.96
C HIS A 98 7.70 10.84 -11.05
N TYR A 99 6.72 10.65 -10.16
CA TYR A 99 6.71 9.60 -9.14
C TYR A 99 5.58 8.58 -9.31
N SER A 100 5.04 8.42 -10.53
CA SER A 100 4.08 7.35 -10.82
C SER A 100 4.66 5.98 -10.47
N TYR A 101 3.80 5.01 -10.25
CA TYR A 101 4.21 3.65 -9.90
C TYR A 101 5.16 3.07 -10.96
N LEU A 102 4.81 3.17 -12.24
CA LEU A 102 5.61 2.62 -13.34
C LEU A 102 7.01 3.23 -13.40
N LYS A 103 7.13 4.57 -13.25
CA LYS A 103 8.44 5.25 -13.25
C LYS A 103 9.31 4.86 -12.05
N ARG A 104 8.72 4.70 -10.87
CA ARG A 104 9.45 4.23 -9.68
C ARG A 104 9.89 2.78 -9.83
N LEU A 105 9.00 1.91 -10.33
CA LEU A 105 9.32 0.52 -10.60
C LEU A 105 10.53 0.40 -11.53
N ARG A 106 10.50 1.04 -12.70
CA ARG A 106 11.61 1.01 -13.68
C ARG A 106 12.93 1.50 -13.09
N ARG A 107 12.88 2.60 -12.30
CA ARG A 107 14.09 3.09 -11.61
C ARG A 107 14.62 2.12 -10.56
N ARG A 108 13.72 1.42 -9.86
CA ARG A 108 14.11 0.41 -8.88
C ARG A 108 14.74 -0.80 -9.56
N MET A 109 14.11 -1.31 -10.60
CA MET A 109 14.60 -2.48 -11.35
C MET A 109 16.01 -2.25 -11.90
N ALA A 110 16.30 -1.07 -12.44
CA ALA A 110 17.62 -0.71 -12.94
C ALA A 110 18.72 -0.73 -11.85
N ARG A 111 18.35 -0.75 -10.57
CA ARG A 111 19.29 -0.76 -9.42
C ARG A 111 19.32 -2.09 -8.67
N MET A 112 18.42 -3.03 -9.02
CA MET A 112 18.37 -4.33 -8.37
C MET A 112 19.17 -5.36 -9.16
N GLY A 113 20.14 -5.98 -8.49
CA GLY A 113 20.95 -7.07 -9.10
C GLY A 113 20.24 -8.41 -9.13
N GLN A 114 19.17 -8.60 -8.34
CA GLN A 114 18.42 -9.85 -8.24
C GLN A 114 16.91 -9.56 -8.08
N PRO A 115 16.02 -10.41 -8.65
CA PRO A 115 14.58 -10.30 -8.45
C PRO A 115 14.20 -10.51 -6.98
N PRO A 116 13.10 -9.90 -6.50
CA PRO A 116 12.52 -10.21 -5.20
C PRO A 116 11.94 -11.64 -5.19
N ASP A 117 11.66 -12.18 -3.99
CA ASP A 117 10.87 -13.41 -3.85
C ASP A 117 9.39 -13.15 -4.07
N TYR A 118 8.91 -11.94 -3.71
CA TYR A 118 7.53 -11.48 -3.94
C TYR A 118 7.52 -10.03 -4.39
N PHE A 119 6.68 -9.73 -5.36
CA PHE A 119 6.33 -8.36 -5.74
C PHE A 119 4.92 -8.03 -5.27
N ILE A 120 4.77 -7.04 -4.40
CA ILE A 120 3.48 -6.56 -3.89
C ILE A 120 3.18 -5.20 -4.52
N CYS A 121 1.95 -5.02 -5.03
CA CYS A 121 1.49 -3.76 -5.58
C CYS A 121 0.17 -3.31 -4.95
N GLN A 122 0.13 -2.09 -4.49
CA GLN A 122 -1.08 -1.47 -3.98
C GLN A 122 -1.95 -0.98 -5.14
N LEU A 123 -3.26 -1.32 -5.17
CA LEU A 123 -4.22 -0.53 -5.94
C LEU A 123 -4.32 0.86 -5.32
N SER A 124 -3.85 1.87 -6.04
CA SER A 124 -3.74 3.22 -5.49
C SER A 124 -5.10 3.88 -5.25
N THR A 125 -5.36 4.30 -4.02
CA THR A 125 -6.53 5.12 -3.68
C THR A 125 -6.47 6.51 -4.30
N ASN A 126 -5.27 6.99 -4.63
CA ASN A 126 -5.05 8.31 -5.24
C ASN A 126 -5.59 8.38 -6.67
N ASP A 127 -5.62 7.26 -7.41
CA ASP A 127 -6.24 7.22 -8.74
C ASP A 127 -7.72 7.60 -8.67
N ALA A 128 -8.44 7.15 -7.64
CA ALA A 128 -9.82 7.56 -7.40
C ALA A 128 -9.92 9.00 -6.87
N THR A 129 -9.07 9.37 -5.91
CA THR A 129 -9.06 10.70 -5.28
C THR A 129 -8.74 11.80 -6.29
N PHE A 130 -7.74 11.60 -7.13
CA PHE A 130 -7.32 12.58 -8.17
C PHE A 130 -8.06 12.39 -9.49
N ARG A 131 -9.11 11.56 -9.49
CA ARG A 131 -9.99 11.33 -10.64
C ARG A 131 -9.21 10.91 -11.89
N SER A 132 -8.26 10.01 -11.74
CA SER A 132 -7.62 9.37 -12.89
C SER A 132 -8.66 8.68 -13.76
N VAL A 133 -8.45 8.70 -15.07
CA VAL A 133 -9.32 7.95 -15.99
C VAL A 133 -9.13 6.46 -15.68
N PRO A 134 -10.20 5.69 -15.43
CA PRO A 134 -10.06 4.27 -15.13
C PRO A 134 -9.37 3.49 -16.26
N GLY A 135 -9.70 3.81 -17.51
CA GLY A 135 -9.23 3.09 -18.69
C GLY A 135 -10.05 1.84 -18.99
N LYS A 136 -9.55 1.04 -19.94
CA LYS A 136 -10.12 -0.24 -20.36
C LYS A 136 -9.01 -1.29 -20.35
N ILE A 137 -9.36 -2.54 -20.09
CA ILE A 137 -8.44 -3.67 -20.21
C ILE A 137 -8.08 -3.85 -21.68
N SER A 138 -6.79 -3.80 -22.00
CA SER A 138 -6.29 -4.01 -23.35
C SER A 138 -6.51 -5.47 -23.79
N ARG A 139 -6.72 -5.71 -25.07
CA ARG A 139 -6.70 -7.07 -25.64
C ARG A 139 -5.27 -7.58 -25.83
N SER A 140 -4.30 -6.69 -25.91
CA SER A 140 -2.87 -6.99 -26.08
C SER A 140 -2.20 -7.23 -24.73
N ARG A 141 -1.06 -7.93 -24.76
CA ARG A 141 -0.12 -8.03 -23.62
C ARG A 141 1.17 -7.26 -23.86
N ARG A 142 1.30 -6.58 -24.99
CA ARG A 142 2.48 -5.79 -25.33
C ARG A 142 2.46 -4.45 -24.59
N PRO A 143 3.56 -4.05 -23.95
CA PRO A 143 3.62 -2.80 -23.18
C PRO A 143 3.28 -1.52 -23.96
N GLU A 144 3.61 -1.48 -25.24
CA GLU A 144 3.35 -0.36 -26.15
C GLU A 144 1.87 -0.11 -26.43
N ASP A 145 1.04 -1.13 -26.24
CA ASP A 145 -0.40 -1.04 -26.50
C ASP A 145 -1.21 -0.56 -25.27
N PHE A 146 -0.55 -0.28 -24.15
CA PHE A 146 -1.23 0.15 -22.93
C PHE A 146 -1.30 1.67 -22.83
N ASP A 147 -2.51 2.19 -22.65
CA ASP A 147 -2.69 3.61 -22.32
C ASP A 147 -2.31 3.86 -20.84
N VAL A 148 -1.02 4.05 -20.59
CA VAL A 148 -0.46 4.26 -19.24
C VAL A 148 -0.95 5.56 -18.59
N SER A 149 -1.62 6.45 -19.32
CA SER A 149 -2.25 7.64 -18.73
C SER A 149 -3.50 7.30 -17.91
N THR A 150 -4.02 6.07 -18.04
CA THR A 150 -5.16 5.52 -17.31
C THR A 150 -4.72 4.57 -16.19
N THR A 151 -5.59 4.36 -15.20
CA THR A 151 -5.28 3.47 -14.08
C THR A 151 -5.06 2.03 -14.54
N VAL A 152 -5.96 1.50 -15.38
CA VAL A 152 -5.86 0.12 -15.89
C VAL A 152 -4.63 -0.05 -16.78
N GLY A 153 -4.36 0.87 -17.69
CA GLY A 153 -3.15 0.81 -18.51
C GLY A 153 -1.87 0.89 -17.69
N GLY A 154 -1.87 1.67 -16.59
CA GLY A 154 -0.77 1.70 -15.62
C GLY A 154 -0.59 0.37 -14.89
N ILE A 155 -1.68 -0.30 -14.48
CA ILE A 155 -1.63 -1.65 -13.87
C ILE A 155 -1.06 -2.66 -14.86
N GLU A 156 -1.56 -2.69 -16.09
CA GLU A 156 -1.09 -3.61 -17.13
C GLU A 156 0.38 -3.40 -17.46
N ALA A 157 0.83 -2.15 -17.53
CA ALA A 157 2.24 -1.82 -17.74
C ALA A 157 3.14 -2.27 -16.57
N VAL A 158 2.67 -2.14 -15.32
CA VAL A 158 3.38 -2.67 -14.14
C VAL A 158 3.49 -4.19 -14.23
N LEU A 159 2.38 -4.89 -14.52
CA LEU A 159 2.33 -6.35 -14.64
C LEU A 159 3.26 -6.86 -15.74
N ALA A 160 3.19 -6.27 -16.94
CA ALA A 160 4.06 -6.63 -18.06
C ALA A 160 5.54 -6.39 -17.72
N THR A 161 5.86 -5.23 -17.13
CA THR A 161 7.23 -4.87 -16.75
C THR A 161 7.81 -5.87 -15.73
N VAL A 162 7.02 -6.27 -14.73
CA VAL A 162 7.48 -7.25 -13.71
C VAL A 162 7.66 -8.62 -14.34
N ARG A 163 6.73 -9.09 -15.17
CA ARG A 163 6.82 -10.40 -15.82
C ARG A 163 7.96 -10.52 -16.81
N GLU A 164 8.25 -9.45 -17.53
CA GLU A 164 9.38 -9.43 -18.47
C GLU A 164 10.74 -9.55 -17.77
N ALA A 165 10.86 -8.91 -16.61
CA ALA A 165 12.15 -8.80 -15.92
C ALA A 165 12.33 -9.83 -14.79
N TRP A 166 11.25 -10.28 -14.16
CA TRP A 166 11.31 -11.12 -12.96
C TRP A 166 10.30 -12.27 -13.02
N ASP A 167 10.78 -13.46 -12.75
CA ASP A 167 9.94 -14.64 -12.52
C ASP A 167 9.64 -14.74 -11.02
N CYS A 168 8.78 -13.84 -10.54
CA CYS A 168 8.34 -13.83 -9.14
C CYS A 168 6.83 -13.67 -9.03
N PRO A 169 6.20 -14.24 -7.98
CA PRO A 169 4.79 -14.04 -7.70
C PRO A 169 4.46 -12.56 -7.55
N VAL A 170 3.37 -12.15 -8.20
CA VAL A 170 2.82 -10.81 -8.12
C VAL A 170 1.56 -10.84 -7.25
N ILE A 171 1.51 -10.00 -6.24
CA ILE A 171 0.37 -9.84 -5.34
C ILE A 171 -0.12 -8.40 -5.46
N PHE A 172 -1.35 -8.21 -5.95
CA PHE A 172 -2.04 -6.94 -5.81
C PHE A 172 -2.89 -6.94 -4.55
N TYR A 173 -3.03 -5.78 -3.89
CA TYR A 173 -3.97 -5.63 -2.79
C TYR A 173 -4.80 -4.36 -2.91
N THR A 174 -6.03 -4.42 -2.37
CA THR A 174 -6.96 -3.29 -2.29
C THR A 174 -6.92 -2.65 -0.90
N ALA A 175 -7.42 -1.42 -0.78
CA ALA A 175 -7.65 -0.81 0.54
C ALA A 175 -8.82 -1.50 1.27
N ALA A 176 -8.89 -1.31 2.60
CA ALA A 176 -10.12 -1.57 3.35
C ALA A 176 -11.28 -0.75 2.76
N ARG A 177 -12.52 -1.22 2.96
CA ARG A 177 -13.72 -0.55 2.41
C ARG A 177 -13.93 0.82 3.04
N TYR A 178 -14.13 1.82 2.19
CA TYR A 178 -14.55 3.17 2.56
C TYR A 178 -15.52 3.71 1.51
N ASP A 179 -16.24 4.79 1.81
CA ASP A 179 -17.23 5.34 0.88
C ASP A 179 -16.54 6.07 -0.29
N ASN A 180 -16.33 5.34 -1.39
CA ASN A 180 -15.78 5.89 -2.63
C ASN A 180 -16.18 5.04 -3.85
N PRO A 181 -17.23 5.41 -4.58
CA PRO A 181 -17.69 4.67 -5.76
C PRO A 181 -16.65 4.58 -6.89
N ARG A 182 -15.76 5.58 -7.01
CA ARG A 182 -14.68 5.53 -8.00
C ARG A 182 -13.64 4.47 -7.65
N TYR A 183 -13.27 4.38 -6.38
CA TYR A 183 -12.33 3.35 -5.95
C TYR A 183 -12.95 1.95 -6.09
N HIS A 184 -14.22 1.79 -5.73
CA HIS A 184 -14.96 0.54 -5.95
C HIS A 184 -14.92 0.11 -7.43
N LYS A 185 -15.14 1.06 -8.36
CA LYS A 185 -14.99 0.77 -9.81
C LYS A 185 -13.59 0.28 -10.17
N LEU A 186 -12.53 0.86 -9.60
CA LEU A 186 -11.15 0.42 -9.84
C LEU A 186 -10.88 -0.96 -9.26
N VAL A 187 -11.46 -1.28 -8.10
CA VAL A 187 -11.37 -2.63 -7.51
C VAL A 187 -12.00 -3.67 -8.45
N ASN A 188 -13.20 -3.41 -8.97
CA ASN A 188 -13.86 -4.33 -9.91
C ASN A 188 -13.03 -4.55 -11.17
N LEU A 189 -12.45 -3.50 -11.73
CA LEU A 189 -11.53 -3.61 -12.88
C LEU A 189 -10.27 -4.41 -12.54
N LEU A 190 -9.75 -4.30 -11.33
CA LEU A 190 -8.61 -5.11 -10.88
C LEU A 190 -9.00 -6.59 -10.73
N VAL A 191 -10.23 -6.89 -10.28
CA VAL A 191 -10.76 -8.27 -10.27
C VAL A 191 -10.84 -8.85 -11.69
N GLU A 192 -11.39 -8.07 -12.64
CA GLU A 192 -11.48 -8.49 -14.05
C GLU A 192 -10.09 -8.73 -14.68
N LEU A 193 -9.08 -7.93 -14.31
CA LEU A 193 -7.71 -8.08 -14.80
C LEU A 193 -7.08 -9.44 -14.47
N ARG A 194 -7.55 -10.14 -13.43
CA ARG A 194 -7.07 -11.50 -13.08
C ARG A 194 -7.35 -12.53 -14.17
N GLU A 195 -8.40 -12.35 -14.97
CA GLU A 195 -8.70 -13.25 -16.08
C GLU A 195 -7.62 -13.18 -17.16
N LYS A 196 -7.03 -12.02 -17.34
CA LYS A 196 -5.96 -11.79 -18.31
C LYS A 196 -4.56 -12.01 -17.73
N TRP A 197 -4.34 -11.52 -16.51
CA TRP A 197 -3.04 -11.51 -15.87
C TRP A 197 -3.05 -12.44 -14.66
N ASP A 198 -2.12 -13.40 -14.65
CA ASP A 198 -1.95 -14.33 -13.54
C ASP A 198 -1.26 -13.63 -12.35
N PHE A 199 -2.03 -13.11 -11.41
CA PHE A 199 -1.55 -12.54 -10.15
C PHE A 199 -2.48 -12.91 -8.99
N THR A 200 -1.92 -12.98 -7.80
CA THR A 200 -2.71 -13.14 -6.57
C THR A 200 -3.34 -11.80 -6.19
N LEU A 201 -4.64 -11.81 -5.88
CA LEU A 201 -5.35 -10.63 -5.39
C LEU A 201 -5.72 -10.80 -3.91
N LEU A 202 -5.15 -9.95 -3.06
CA LEU A 202 -5.61 -9.75 -1.69
C LEU A 202 -6.71 -8.67 -1.70
N ASP A 203 -7.95 -9.12 -1.91
CA ASP A 203 -9.11 -8.24 -2.03
C ASP A 203 -9.69 -7.88 -0.66
N LEU A 204 -9.06 -6.95 0.03
CA LEU A 204 -9.52 -6.45 1.32
C LEU A 204 -10.80 -5.61 1.20
N TRP A 205 -11.11 -5.09 0.02
CA TRP A 205 -12.31 -4.27 -0.21
C TRP A 205 -13.59 -5.08 -0.11
N HIS A 206 -13.64 -6.24 -0.76
CA HIS A 206 -14.82 -7.10 -0.76
C HIS A 206 -14.87 -8.09 0.41
N ASP A 207 -13.77 -8.26 1.13
CA ASP A 207 -13.73 -9.14 2.31
C ASP A 207 -14.63 -8.58 3.43
N THR A 208 -15.80 -9.20 3.60
CA THR A 208 -16.80 -8.78 4.59
C THR A 208 -16.32 -9.02 6.02
N ALA A 209 -15.61 -10.10 6.27
CA ALA A 209 -15.07 -10.42 7.59
C ALA A 209 -13.97 -9.44 7.99
N PHE A 210 -13.07 -9.12 7.05
CA PHE A 210 -12.03 -8.11 7.25
C PHE A 210 -12.61 -6.73 7.55
N ASN A 211 -13.74 -6.36 6.94
CA ASN A 211 -14.37 -5.05 7.12
C ASN A 211 -15.37 -4.99 8.28
N ALA A 212 -15.64 -6.11 8.97
CA ALA A 212 -16.59 -6.20 10.10
C ALA A 212 -15.96 -5.74 11.42
N LEU A 213 -15.38 -4.54 11.42
CA LEU A 213 -14.80 -3.94 12.63
C LEU A 213 -15.88 -3.34 13.52
N SER A 214 -15.78 -3.55 14.84
CA SER A 214 -16.57 -2.78 15.81
C SER A 214 -16.22 -1.28 15.73
N PRO A 215 -17.09 -0.39 16.23
CA PRO A 215 -16.76 1.04 16.31
C PRO A 215 -15.44 1.31 17.05
N GLU A 216 -15.17 0.56 18.14
CA GLU A 216 -13.97 0.69 18.96
C GLU A 216 -12.72 0.24 18.21
N GLU A 217 -12.81 -0.90 17.49
CA GLU A 217 -11.73 -1.39 16.64
C GLU A 217 -11.44 -0.41 15.51
N ARG A 218 -12.47 0.11 14.85
CA ARG A 218 -12.32 1.11 13.80
C ARG A 218 -11.65 2.38 14.33
N ALA A 219 -12.06 2.86 15.49
CA ALA A 219 -11.46 4.03 16.14
C ALA A 219 -10.01 3.80 16.55
N LEU A 220 -9.61 2.56 16.86
CA LEU A 220 -8.23 2.21 17.21
C LEU A 220 -7.38 1.96 15.96
N TYR A 221 -7.93 1.32 14.92
CA TYR A 221 -7.18 0.82 13.76
C TYR A 221 -7.06 1.83 12.63
N MET A 222 -7.93 2.85 12.56
CA MET A 222 -7.95 3.82 11.48
C MET A 222 -7.71 5.23 12.02
N ASN A 223 -6.83 5.99 11.36
CA ASN A 223 -6.64 7.40 11.64
C ASN A 223 -7.66 8.27 10.90
N ASP A 224 -8.03 7.84 9.71
CA ASP A 224 -9.07 8.43 8.85
C ASP A 224 -9.76 7.31 8.07
N ALA A 225 -10.54 7.64 7.04
CA ALA A 225 -11.27 6.65 6.24
C ALA A 225 -10.36 5.69 5.45
N ILE A 226 -9.08 6.02 5.26
CA ILE A 226 -8.18 5.31 4.33
C ILE A 226 -6.93 4.78 5.03
N HIS A 227 -6.38 5.51 6.00
CA HIS A 227 -5.06 5.26 6.56
C HIS A 227 -5.12 4.53 7.90
N PRO A 228 -4.59 3.29 7.98
CA PRO A 228 -4.48 2.58 9.23
C PRO A 228 -3.46 3.21 10.18
N THR A 229 -3.69 3.02 11.47
CA THR A 229 -2.72 3.25 12.54
C THR A 229 -1.73 2.08 12.66
N ARG A 230 -0.73 2.17 13.53
CA ARG A 230 0.15 1.04 13.88
C ARG A 230 -0.63 -0.16 14.40
N ALA A 231 -1.65 0.05 15.25
CA ALA A 231 -2.53 -1.01 15.73
C ALA A 231 -3.27 -1.69 14.56
N GLY A 232 -3.79 -0.90 13.62
CA GLY A 232 -4.46 -1.40 12.43
C GLY A 232 -3.52 -2.23 11.54
N TYR A 233 -2.30 -1.74 11.28
CA TYR A 233 -1.34 -2.52 10.52
C TYR A 233 -0.92 -3.81 11.23
N LEU A 234 -0.66 -3.77 12.54
CA LEU A 234 -0.17 -4.91 13.29
C LEU A 234 -1.24 -5.99 13.50
N ARG A 235 -2.47 -5.61 13.88
CA ARG A 235 -3.50 -6.55 14.35
C ARG A 235 -4.50 -6.95 13.28
N TRP A 236 -4.69 -6.10 12.30
CA TRP A 236 -5.76 -6.23 11.31
C TRP A 236 -5.20 -6.54 9.91
N TRP A 237 -4.19 -5.76 9.45
CA TRP A 237 -3.61 -5.92 8.11
C TRP A 237 -2.57 -7.03 8.03
N LEU A 238 -1.60 -7.04 8.94
CA LEU A 238 -0.46 -7.97 8.90
C LEU A 238 -0.88 -9.43 8.74
N PRO A 239 -1.88 -9.96 9.50
CA PRO A 239 -2.30 -11.36 9.37
C PRO A 239 -2.77 -11.71 7.94
N GLN A 240 -3.37 -10.76 7.21
CA GLN A 240 -3.81 -10.99 5.84
C GLN A 240 -2.62 -11.14 4.88
N PHE A 241 -1.59 -10.30 5.06
CA PHE A 241 -0.37 -10.40 4.27
C PHE A 241 0.45 -11.64 4.61
N GLU A 242 0.58 -11.99 5.88
CA GLU A 242 1.23 -13.23 6.30
C GLU A 242 0.57 -14.44 5.64
N ARG A 243 -0.76 -14.51 5.68
CA ARG A 243 -1.53 -15.61 5.08
C ARG A 243 -1.32 -15.68 3.57
N VAL A 244 -1.53 -14.59 2.83
CA VAL A 244 -1.43 -14.61 1.37
C VAL A 244 0.00 -14.90 0.90
N LEU A 245 1.01 -14.40 1.60
CA LEU A 245 2.42 -14.68 1.28
C LEU A 245 2.78 -16.15 1.54
N ALA A 246 2.27 -16.74 2.62
CA ALA A 246 2.50 -18.15 2.93
C ALA A 246 1.80 -19.10 1.96
N GLU A 247 0.62 -18.72 1.45
CA GLU A 247 -0.17 -19.48 0.49
C GLU A 247 0.32 -19.31 -0.96
N THR A 248 1.07 -18.25 -1.26
CA THR A 248 1.58 -17.98 -2.62
C THR A 248 2.95 -18.65 -2.81
N PRO A 249 3.06 -19.69 -3.67
CA PRO A 249 4.34 -20.37 -3.87
C PRO A 249 5.37 -19.44 -4.52
N VAL A 250 6.60 -19.49 -4.00
CA VAL A 250 7.75 -18.82 -4.62
C VAL A 250 8.33 -19.76 -5.68
N THR A 251 8.50 -19.26 -6.90
CA THR A 251 9.20 -19.98 -7.95
C THR A 251 10.62 -20.33 -7.48
N ALA A 252 11.00 -21.59 -7.56
CA ALA A 252 12.35 -22.00 -7.18
C ALA A 252 13.36 -21.26 -8.06
N LYS A 253 14.19 -20.40 -7.46
CA LYS A 253 15.28 -19.74 -8.20
C LYS A 253 16.21 -20.84 -8.69
N ASN A 254 16.27 -21.08 -10.00
CA ASN A 254 17.31 -21.90 -10.58
C ASN A 254 18.66 -21.24 -10.20
N LYS A 255 19.45 -21.97 -9.40
CA LYS A 255 20.78 -21.56 -8.95
C LYS A 255 21.77 -21.60 -10.10
#